data_3212a0ee8baceb6ffb6fffb62076dca1
#
_entry.id   3212a0ee8baceb6ffb6fffb62076dca1
#
_cell.length_a   1.000
_cell.length_b   1.000
_cell.length_c   1.000
_cell.angle_alpha   90.00
_cell.angle_beta   90.00
_cell.angle_gamma   90.00
#
_symmetry.space_group_name_H-M   'P 1'
#
loop_
_entity.id
_entity.type
_entity.pdbx_description
1 polymer ?
#
loop_
_entity_poly.entity_id
_entity_poly.type
_entity_poly.pdbx_seq_one_letter_code
_entity_poly.pdbx_strand_id
1 'polypeptide(L)'
;MCHAVALAEFDPFEARRQANILRTSDYTATNGQSPAYEWNLSDPNPPIGAWASLRIHQIQKKNEGKSDIYNLSSAFRKLLLDYGWWANRTDSKKESMFDGGFLGLDNIAIFDRSKPLSDGSTIEQPDGTSWMAMYRC
;
A
#
# COMPACT_ATOMS: atom_id res chain seq x y z
N MET A 1 -4.43 3.40 6.19
CA MET A 1 -5.48 2.55 5.58
C MET A 1 -6.25 1.72 6.60
N CYS A 2 -5.64 0.96 7.51
CA CYS A 2 -6.36 0.15 8.52
C CYS A 2 -7.32 0.99 9.39
N HIS A 3 -6.89 2.17 9.83
CA HIS A 3 -7.76 3.09 10.59
C HIS A 3 -9.01 3.52 9.81
N ALA A 4 -8.89 3.73 8.50
CA ALA A 4 -10.04 4.05 7.66
C ALA A 4 -11.03 2.90 7.57
N VAL A 5 -10.56 1.65 7.57
CA VAL A 5 -11.46 0.48 7.62
C VAL A 5 -12.22 0.41 8.94
N ALA A 6 -11.53 0.63 10.06
CA ALA A 6 -12.19 0.67 11.38
C ALA A 6 -13.20 1.83 11.47
N LEU A 7 -12.83 3.01 10.94
CA LEU A 7 -13.72 4.18 10.91
C LEU A 7 -15.00 3.91 10.07
N ALA A 8 -14.93 3.06 9.05
CA ALA A 8 -16.06 2.76 8.19
C ALA A 8 -17.26 2.11 8.91
N GLU A 9 -17.04 1.48 10.05
CA GLU A 9 -18.13 0.91 10.85
C GLU A 9 -18.98 2.01 11.52
N PHE A 10 -18.42 3.22 11.71
CA PHE A 10 -19.08 4.36 12.35
C PHE A 10 -19.47 5.44 11.34
N ASP A 11 -18.55 5.78 10.43
CA ASP A 11 -18.73 6.80 9.40
C ASP A 11 -18.10 6.33 8.06
N PRO A 12 -18.86 5.63 7.23
CA PRO A 12 -18.37 5.16 5.93
C PRO A 12 -17.96 6.28 4.98
N PHE A 13 -18.61 7.45 5.09
CA PHE A 13 -18.30 8.60 4.22
C PHE A 13 -16.91 9.16 4.57
N GLU A 14 -16.66 9.43 5.83
CA GLU A 14 -15.35 9.92 6.29
C GLU A 14 -14.24 8.89 6.06
N ALA A 15 -14.50 7.62 6.32
CA ALA A 15 -13.56 6.54 6.03
C ALA A 15 -13.12 6.51 4.57
N ARG A 16 -14.06 6.66 3.65
CA ARG A 16 -13.82 6.74 2.21
C ARG A 16 -13.03 8.01 1.86
N ARG A 17 -13.37 9.15 2.46
CA ARG A 17 -12.65 10.40 2.27
C ARG A 17 -11.19 10.26 2.67
N GLN A 18 -10.91 9.69 3.83
CA GLN A 18 -9.56 9.43 4.32
C GLN A 18 -8.78 8.48 3.40
N ALA A 19 -9.42 7.39 2.97
CA ALA A 19 -8.79 6.46 2.04
C ALA A 19 -8.50 7.10 0.66
N ASN A 20 -9.32 8.05 0.21
CA ASN A 20 -9.12 8.76 -1.04
C ASN A 20 -8.01 9.79 -0.96
N ILE A 21 -7.86 10.50 0.16
CA ILE A 21 -6.77 11.46 0.38
C ILE A 21 -5.42 10.77 0.21
N LEU A 22 -5.23 9.60 0.80
CA LEU A 22 -3.98 8.84 0.70
C LEU A 22 -3.61 8.40 -0.72
N ARG A 23 -4.51 8.58 -1.68
CA ARG A 23 -4.31 8.28 -3.11
C ARG A 23 -4.32 9.53 -3.99
N THR A 24 -4.20 10.70 -3.40
CA THR A 24 -4.01 11.94 -4.15
C THR A 24 -2.55 12.12 -4.55
N SER A 25 -2.29 13.04 -5.47
CA SER A 25 -0.95 13.42 -5.87
C SER A 25 -0.08 13.95 -4.73
N ASP A 26 -0.70 14.36 -3.63
CA ASP A 26 0.03 14.86 -2.45
C ASP A 26 0.71 13.73 -1.66
N TYR A 27 0.16 12.51 -1.77
CA TYR A 27 0.62 11.32 -1.03
C TYR A 27 1.03 10.15 -1.92
N THR A 28 1.02 10.34 -3.23
CA THR A 28 1.42 9.31 -4.20
C THR A 28 2.38 9.94 -5.20
N ALA A 29 3.53 9.32 -5.38
CA ALA A 29 4.51 9.75 -6.36
C ALA A 29 3.97 9.60 -7.79
N THR A 30 4.53 10.34 -8.75
CA THR A 30 4.08 10.34 -10.15
C THR A 30 4.23 8.99 -10.84
N ASN A 31 5.10 8.11 -10.33
CA ASN A 31 5.29 6.75 -10.81
C ASN A 31 4.29 5.74 -10.21
N GLY A 32 3.37 6.17 -9.36
CA GLY A 32 2.39 5.31 -8.68
C GLY A 32 2.80 4.83 -7.29
N GLN A 33 4.03 5.08 -6.86
CA GLN A 33 4.51 4.68 -5.55
C GLN A 33 3.78 5.42 -4.43
N SER A 34 3.37 4.68 -3.40
CA SER A 34 2.89 5.22 -2.12
C SER A 34 4.02 5.19 -1.10
N PRO A 35 4.77 6.29 -0.90
CA PRO A 35 5.91 6.33 0.00
C PRO A 35 5.49 6.20 1.46
N ALA A 36 6.36 5.59 2.27
CA ALA A 36 6.14 5.48 3.71
C ALA A 36 6.38 6.80 4.45
N TYR A 37 7.24 7.64 3.90
CA TYR A 37 7.63 8.96 4.46
C TYR A 37 7.53 10.06 3.42
N GLU A 38 7.27 11.28 3.88
CA GLU A 38 7.23 12.47 3.03
C GLU A 38 8.58 12.81 2.39
N TRP A 39 9.68 12.47 3.07
CA TRP A 39 11.04 12.88 2.68
C TRP A 39 11.89 11.75 2.08
N ASN A 40 11.41 10.52 2.12
CA ASN A 40 12.12 9.37 1.62
C ASN A 40 11.22 8.51 0.73
N LEU A 41 11.49 8.55 -0.57
CA LEU A 41 10.74 7.80 -1.57
C LEU A 41 11.28 6.37 -1.77
N SER A 42 12.35 5.96 -1.06
CA SER A 42 12.91 4.61 -1.22
C SER A 42 12.06 3.54 -0.54
N ASP A 43 11.37 3.89 0.55
CA ASP A 43 10.58 2.97 1.33
C ASP A 43 9.09 3.11 0.99
N PRO A 44 8.47 2.13 0.33
CA PRO A 44 7.06 2.14 0.02
C PRO A 44 6.21 1.63 1.19
N ASN A 45 5.00 2.17 1.30
CA ASN A 45 3.99 1.56 2.14
C ASN A 45 3.56 0.20 1.58
N PRO A 46 3.22 -0.79 2.43
CA PRO A 46 2.64 -2.04 1.97
C PRO A 46 1.38 -1.81 1.12
N PRO A 47 1.14 -2.60 0.05
CA PRO A 47 0.03 -2.39 -0.89
C PRO A 47 -1.32 -2.86 -0.32
N ILE A 48 -1.72 -2.34 0.82
CA ILE A 48 -2.98 -2.64 1.50
C ILE A 48 -4.17 -1.84 0.95
N GLY A 49 -3.92 -0.90 0.04
CA GLY A 49 -4.92 0.05 -0.44
C GLY A 49 -6.12 -0.59 -1.12
N ALA A 50 -5.91 -1.65 -1.89
CA ALA A 50 -6.97 -2.35 -2.60
C ALA A 50 -7.93 -3.05 -1.61
N TRP A 51 -7.38 -3.84 -0.70
CA TRP A 51 -8.15 -4.49 0.35
C TRP A 51 -8.95 -3.48 1.19
N ALA A 52 -8.30 -2.42 1.63
CA ALA A 52 -8.96 -1.41 2.45
C ALA A 52 -10.13 -0.73 1.70
N SER A 53 -9.94 -0.40 0.43
CA SER A 53 -10.98 0.23 -0.38
C SER A 53 -12.18 -0.69 -0.60
N LEU A 54 -11.92 -1.94 -0.91
CA LEU A 54 -12.96 -2.95 -1.07
C LEU A 54 -13.71 -3.16 0.25
N ARG A 55 -12.99 -3.23 1.37
CA ARG A 55 -13.61 -3.45 2.68
C ARG A 55 -14.48 -2.28 3.10
N ILE A 56 -14.02 -1.04 2.93
CA ILE A 56 -14.82 0.17 3.20
C ILE A 56 -16.09 0.17 2.33
N HIS A 57 -15.97 -0.17 1.05
CA HIS A 57 -17.11 -0.28 0.16
C HIS A 57 -18.13 -1.34 0.60
N GLN A 58 -17.65 -2.52 1.03
CA GLN A 58 -18.51 -3.59 1.55
C GLN A 58 -19.28 -3.16 2.80
N ILE A 59 -18.60 -2.50 3.73
CA ILE A 59 -19.21 -1.96 4.96
C ILE A 59 -20.28 -0.93 4.60
N GLN A 60 -19.95 0.03 3.74
CA GLN A 60 -20.89 1.04 3.28
C GLN A 60 -22.13 0.41 2.62
N LYS A 61 -21.91 -0.54 1.69
CA LYS A 61 -23.01 -1.24 1.03
C LYS A 61 -23.90 -1.98 2.02
N LYS A 62 -23.32 -2.59 3.05
CA LYS A 62 -24.07 -3.29 4.11
C LYS A 62 -24.92 -2.30 4.93
N ASN A 63 -24.36 -1.15 5.29
CA ASN A 63 -25.01 -0.18 6.17
C ASN A 63 -26.06 0.67 5.44
N GLU A 64 -25.78 1.09 4.22
CA GLU A 64 -26.61 2.02 3.45
C GLU A 64 -27.49 1.33 2.40
N GLY A 65 -27.28 0.04 2.13
CA GLY A 65 -27.97 -0.72 1.10
C GLY A 65 -27.63 -0.28 -0.33
N LYS A 66 -26.70 0.66 -0.50
CA LYS A 66 -26.32 1.24 -1.80
C LYS A 66 -24.84 1.06 -2.08
N SER A 67 -24.53 0.93 -3.36
CA SER A 67 -23.14 0.77 -3.84
C SER A 67 -22.69 2.07 -4.51
N ASP A 68 -21.61 2.68 -4.03
CA ASP A 68 -21.01 3.84 -4.67
C ASP A 68 -20.01 3.39 -5.75
N ILE A 69 -20.54 3.12 -6.94
CA ILE A 69 -19.76 2.67 -8.10
C ILE A 69 -18.78 3.73 -8.59
N TYR A 70 -19.13 5.02 -8.49
CA TYR A 70 -18.24 6.10 -8.91
C TYR A 70 -16.96 6.13 -8.07
N ASN A 71 -17.11 6.05 -6.74
CA ASN A 71 -15.97 5.99 -5.85
C ASN A 71 -15.14 4.72 -6.05
N LEU A 72 -15.79 3.57 -6.23
CA LEU A 72 -15.11 2.30 -6.47
C LEU A 72 -14.31 2.35 -7.78
N SER A 73 -14.89 2.88 -8.85
CA SER A 73 -14.21 3.06 -10.14
C SER A 73 -13.03 4.03 -10.05
N SER A 74 -13.19 5.13 -9.30
CA SER A 74 -12.10 6.09 -9.07
C SER A 74 -10.96 5.46 -8.27
N ALA A 75 -11.29 4.73 -7.22
CA ALA A 75 -10.31 4.01 -6.41
C ALA A 75 -9.57 2.97 -7.27
N PHE A 76 -10.28 2.19 -8.07
CA PHE A 76 -9.70 1.18 -8.94
C PHE A 76 -8.66 1.76 -9.90
N ARG A 77 -8.97 2.87 -10.58
CA ARG A 77 -8.03 3.51 -11.50
C ARG A 77 -6.73 3.96 -10.82
N LYS A 78 -6.82 4.50 -9.62
CA LYS A 78 -5.65 4.91 -8.84
C LYS A 78 -4.85 3.72 -8.33
N LEU A 79 -5.53 2.67 -7.91
CA LEU A 79 -4.92 1.43 -7.46
C LEU A 79 -4.23 0.66 -8.60
N LEU A 80 -4.67 0.82 -9.86
CA LEU A 80 -3.94 0.27 -11.01
C LEU A 80 -2.55 0.88 -11.19
N LEU A 81 -2.37 2.17 -10.89
CA LEU A 81 -1.05 2.81 -10.92
C LEU A 81 -0.14 2.25 -9.81
N ASP A 82 -0.67 2.15 -8.59
CA ASP A 82 0.03 1.55 -7.46
C ASP A 82 0.40 0.09 -7.73
N TYR A 83 -0.54 -0.70 -8.27
CA TYR A 83 -0.29 -2.06 -8.69
C TYR A 83 0.80 -2.15 -9.77
N GLY A 84 0.76 -1.29 -10.78
CA GLY A 84 1.76 -1.25 -11.85
C GLY A 84 3.17 -0.96 -11.30
N TRP A 85 3.27 -0.05 -10.35
CA TRP A 85 4.54 0.24 -9.68
C TRP A 85 5.07 -1.00 -8.93
N TRP A 86 4.23 -1.64 -8.12
CA TRP A 86 4.59 -2.86 -7.38
C TRP A 86 4.92 -4.02 -8.31
N ALA A 87 4.16 -4.23 -9.37
CA ALA A 87 4.38 -5.32 -10.32
C ALA A 87 5.72 -5.22 -11.04
N ASN A 88 6.27 -4.00 -11.16
CA ASN A 88 7.58 -3.75 -11.76
C ASN A 88 8.72 -3.72 -10.73
N ARG A 89 8.43 -3.80 -9.44
CA ARG A 89 9.43 -3.80 -8.38
C ARG A 89 9.81 -5.24 -8.02
N THR A 90 10.77 -5.77 -8.72
CA THR A 90 11.32 -7.11 -8.44
C THR A 90 12.63 -7.00 -7.68
N ASP A 91 13.01 -8.07 -6.99
CA ASP A 91 14.29 -8.23 -6.32
C ASP A 91 15.47 -8.09 -7.28
N SER A 92 16.65 -7.82 -6.74
CA SER A 92 17.89 -7.61 -7.53
C SER A 92 18.28 -8.84 -8.35
N LYS A 93 17.94 -10.04 -7.88
CA LYS A 93 18.24 -11.32 -8.51
C LYS A 93 17.17 -11.78 -9.49
N LYS A 94 16.03 -11.08 -9.58
CA LYS A 94 14.87 -11.46 -10.40
C LYS A 94 14.31 -12.85 -10.08
N GLU A 95 14.33 -13.24 -8.84
CA GLU A 95 13.78 -14.52 -8.35
C GLU A 95 12.26 -14.49 -8.16
N SER A 96 11.60 -13.48 -8.74
CA SER A 96 10.14 -13.28 -8.68
C SER A 96 9.63 -12.87 -7.29
N MET A 97 10.51 -12.37 -6.44
CA MET A 97 10.13 -11.76 -5.18
C MET A 97 9.92 -10.25 -5.37
N PHE A 98 8.99 -9.69 -4.62
CA PHE A 98 8.77 -8.25 -4.59
C PHE A 98 9.58 -7.65 -3.46
N ASP A 99 10.58 -6.85 -3.83
CA ASP A 99 11.46 -6.20 -2.87
C ASP A 99 10.76 -5.05 -2.15
N GLY A 100 10.96 -5.00 -0.85
CA GLY A 100 10.58 -3.90 -0.01
C GLY A 100 9.22 -4.03 0.64
N GLY A 101 8.94 -3.05 1.40
CA GLY A 101 7.85 -2.88 2.32
C GLY A 101 8.40 -2.24 3.58
N PHE A 102 7.81 -1.11 3.95
CA PHE A 102 8.17 -0.48 5.20
C PHE A 102 7.49 -1.21 6.37
N LEU A 103 8.31 -1.76 7.26
CA LEU A 103 7.85 -2.51 8.44
C LEU A 103 7.82 -1.69 9.73
N GLY A 104 8.17 -0.42 9.66
CA GLY A 104 8.31 0.45 10.82
C GLY A 104 9.76 0.54 11.31
N LEU A 105 10.03 1.60 12.07
CA LEU A 105 11.36 1.85 12.66
C LEU A 105 11.67 0.90 13.81
N ASP A 106 10.68 0.34 14.44
CA ASP A 106 10.76 -0.62 15.53
C ASP A 106 11.44 -1.95 15.14
N ASN A 107 11.46 -2.26 13.84
CA ASN A 107 12.13 -3.46 13.32
C ASN A 107 13.56 -3.20 12.81
N ILE A 108 14.08 -2.01 12.95
CA ILE A 108 15.47 -1.64 12.64
C ILE A 108 16.34 -1.86 13.90
N ALA A 109 16.49 -3.10 14.35
CA ALA A 109 17.16 -3.32 15.63
C ALA A 109 18.69 -3.15 15.56
N ILE A 110 19.36 -3.82 14.64
CA ILE A 110 20.83 -3.90 14.61
C ILE A 110 21.40 -3.50 13.25
N PHE A 111 20.57 -3.58 12.19
CA PHE A 111 21.03 -3.36 10.82
C PHE A 111 20.20 -2.25 10.14
N ASP A 112 20.90 -1.30 9.54
CA ASP A 112 20.31 -0.36 8.61
C ASP A 112 20.12 -1.08 7.26
N ARG A 113 18.87 -1.43 6.96
CA ARG A 113 18.48 -2.20 5.77
C ARG A 113 18.75 -1.49 4.45
N SER A 114 18.95 -0.19 4.50
CA SER A 114 19.29 0.62 3.33
C SER A 114 20.78 0.55 2.99
N LYS A 115 21.61 -0.06 3.84
CA LYS A 115 23.05 -0.17 3.65
C LYS A 115 23.49 -1.61 3.48
N PRO A 116 24.51 -1.85 2.65
CA PRO A 116 25.16 -3.16 2.60
C PRO A 116 25.74 -3.54 3.95
N LEU A 117 25.72 -4.82 4.28
CA LEU A 117 26.41 -5.38 5.43
C LEU A 117 27.94 -5.26 5.25
N SER A 118 28.69 -5.50 6.33
CA SER A 118 30.15 -5.43 6.32
C SER A 118 30.82 -6.40 5.34
N ASP A 119 30.14 -7.45 4.94
CA ASP A 119 30.57 -8.42 3.93
C ASP A 119 30.14 -8.07 2.50
N GLY A 120 29.47 -6.92 2.31
CA GLY A 120 28.96 -6.46 1.01
C GLY A 120 27.63 -7.05 0.62
N SER A 121 27.02 -7.92 1.42
CA SER A 121 25.68 -8.46 1.18
C SER A 121 24.60 -7.43 1.50
N THR A 122 23.45 -7.52 0.82
CA THR A 122 22.26 -6.69 1.08
C THR A 122 21.17 -7.54 1.71
N ILE A 123 20.42 -6.93 2.64
CA ILE A 123 19.26 -7.58 3.24
C ILE A 123 18.06 -7.28 2.34
N GLU A 124 17.52 -8.31 1.71
CA GLU A 124 16.28 -8.22 0.94
C GLU A 124 15.08 -8.54 1.83
N GLN A 125 13.98 -7.80 1.63
CA GLN A 125 12.76 -7.98 2.40
C GLN A 125 11.66 -8.59 1.54
N PRO A 126 11.30 -9.85 1.75
CA PRO A 126 10.28 -10.54 0.96
C PRO A 126 8.84 -10.18 1.36
N ASP A 127 8.64 -9.29 2.31
CA ASP A 127 7.30 -8.90 2.79
C ASP A 127 6.40 -8.39 1.68
N GLY A 128 6.96 -7.65 0.71
CA GLY A 128 6.26 -7.20 -0.48
C GLY A 128 5.62 -8.35 -1.26
N THR A 129 6.23 -9.53 -1.27
CA THR A 129 5.71 -10.70 -1.99
C THR A 129 4.39 -11.19 -1.40
N SER A 130 4.30 -11.30 -0.09
CA SER A 130 3.06 -11.71 0.59
C SER A 130 1.94 -10.68 0.40
N TRP A 131 2.27 -9.39 0.48
CA TRP A 131 1.32 -8.31 0.22
C TRP A 131 0.84 -8.28 -1.23
N MET A 132 1.72 -8.55 -2.19
CA MET A 132 1.35 -8.62 -3.60
C MET A 132 0.52 -9.85 -3.93
N ALA A 133 0.72 -10.97 -3.25
CA ALA A 133 -0.18 -12.12 -3.35
C ALA A 133 -1.61 -11.74 -2.93
N MET A 134 -1.76 -11.03 -1.80
CA MET A 134 -3.06 -10.52 -1.35
C MET A 134 -3.65 -9.47 -2.31
N TYR A 135 -2.82 -8.65 -2.94
CA TYR A 135 -3.28 -7.60 -3.86
C TYR A 135 -3.89 -8.17 -5.15
N ARG A 136 -3.46 -9.37 -5.55
CA ARG A 136 -3.95 -10.05 -6.77
C ARG A 136 -5.24 -10.83 -6.58
N CYS A 137 -5.60 -11.17 -5.34
CA CYS A 137 -6.84 -11.88 -5.01
C CYS A 137 -8.04 -10.94 -4.94
#